data_f010f2e980b0638959c3b95e0b910573
#
_entry.id   f010f2e980b0638959c3b95e0b910573
#
_cell.length_a   1.000
_cell.length_b   1.000
_cell.length_c   1.000
_cell.angle_alpha   90.00
_cell.angle_beta   90.00
_cell.angle_gamma   90.00
#
_symmetry.space_group_name_H-M   'P 1'
#
loop_
_entity.id
_entity.type
_entity.pdbx_description
1 polymer ?
#
loop_
_entity_poly.entity_id
_entity_poly.type
_entity_poly.pdbx_seq_one_letter_code
_entity_poly.pdbx_strand_id
1 'polypeptide(L)'
;GGGSALIDTIPAVEKVVEEAEGDIRTGANIVRRALEEPLRQIAANAGLEGSVILDKILSQKTVGYGFDAYAEQYGDMIKLGIVDPAKVTRSALQNASSVAAMVLTTEALVTDIKEETPPAPAGGGMGGMY
;
A
#
# COMPACT_ATOMS: atom_id res chain seq x y z
N GLY A 1 -3.14 10.96 -7.01
CA GLY A 1 -3.68 9.61 -7.13
C GLY A 1 -2.61 8.58 -7.43
N GLY A 2 -3.02 7.30 -7.52
CA GLY A 2 -2.07 6.23 -7.81
C GLY A 2 -0.99 5.99 -6.75
N GLY A 3 -1.19 6.46 -5.54
CA GLY A 3 -0.21 6.36 -4.45
C GLY A 3 0.91 7.42 -4.51
N SER A 4 0.97 8.26 -5.52
CA SER A 4 2.06 9.23 -5.73
C SER A 4 2.19 10.24 -4.60
N ALA A 5 1.07 10.72 -4.05
CA ALA A 5 1.10 11.71 -2.96
C ALA A 5 1.81 11.20 -1.70
N LEU A 6 1.69 9.91 -1.38
CA LEU A 6 2.41 9.29 -0.26
C LEU A 6 3.91 9.15 -0.57
N ILE A 7 4.26 8.79 -1.80
CA ILE A 7 5.66 8.74 -2.24
C ILE A 7 6.30 10.13 -2.16
N ASP A 8 5.60 11.18 -2.53
CA ASP A 8 6.07 12.56 -2.44
C ASP A 8 6.37 13.01 -0.99
N THR A 9 5.81 12.34 0.01
CA THR A 9 6.09 12.62 1.43
C THR A 9 7.34 11.92 1.97
N ILE A 10 7.89 10.94 1.27
CA ILE A 10 9.07 10.16 1.71
C ILE A 10 10.25 11.06 2.11
N PRO A 11 10.63 12.10 1.34
CA PRO A 11 11.77 12.96 1.74
C PRO A 11 11.57 13.66 3.08
N ALA A 12 10.33 13.97 3.47
CA ALA A 12 10.04 14.56 4.77
C ALA A 12 10.25 13.55 5.92
N VAL A 13 9.88 12.28 5.68
CA VAL A 13 10.10 11.21 6.66
C VAL A 13 11.58 10.85 6.76
N GLU A 14 12.32 10.87 5.66
CA GLU A 14 13.77 10.62 5.65
C GLU A 14 14.54 11.61 6.53
N LYS A 15 14.14 12.87 6.56
CA LYS A 15 14.71 13.85 7.51
C LYS A 15 14.50 13.44 8.95
N VAL A 16 13.30 12.93 9.31
CA VAL A 16 13.05 12.43 10.66
C VAL A 16 13.93 11.22 10.96
N VAL A 17 14.13 10.32 10.00
CA VAL A 17 15.02 9.15 10.15
C VAL A 17 16.46 9.58 10.39
N GLU A 18 16.94 10.60 9.70
CA GLU A 18 18.31 11.14 9.84
C GLU A 18 18.53 11.79 11.20
N GLU A 19 17.55 12.52 11.72
CA GLU A 19 17.62 13.25 12.99
C GLU A 19 17.33 12.36 14.22
N ALA A 20 16.65 11.22 14.04
CA ALA A 20 16.26 10.33 15.11
C ALA A 20 17.30 9.24 15.40
N GLU A 21 17.27 8.71 16.62
CA GLU A 21 18.12 7.61 17.07
C GLU A 21 17.27 6.49 17.69
N GLY A 22 17.86 5.29 17.79
CA GLY A 22 17.26 4.14 18.49
C GLY A 22 15.89 3.75 17.92
N ASP A 23 14.94 3.51 18.82
CA ASP A 23 13.59 3.03 18.47
C ASP A 23 12.78 4.06 17.68
N ILE A 24 13.01 5.35 17.89
CA ILE A 24 12.35 6.42 17.11
C ILE A 24 12.77 6.33 15.66
N ARG A 25 14.06 6.15 15.39
CA ARG A 25 14.59 5.95 14.04
C ARG A 25 14.02 4.70 13.38
N THR A 26 13.93 3.61 14.13
CA THR A 26 13.34 2.36 13.66
C THR A 26 11.87 2.56 13.28
N GLY A 27 11.09 3.21 14.13
CA GLY A 27 9.69 3.55 13.86
C GLY A 27 9.51 4.44 12.64
N ALA A 28 10.36 5.46 12.47
CA ALA A 28 10.34 6.33 11.30
C ALA A 28 10.66 5.58 10.00
N ASN A 29 11.60 4.63 10.03
CA ASN A 29 11.88 3.75 8.88
C ASN A 29 10.70 2.83 8.52
N ILE A 30 9.96 2.34 9.52
CA ILE A 30 8.74 1.56 9.28
C ILE A 30 7.71 2.41 8.55
N VAL A 31 7.48 3.64 9.01
CA VAL A 31 6.55 4.58 8.33
C VAL A 31 7.02 4.87 6.91
N ARG A 32 8.31 5.18 6.71
CA ARG A 32 8.88 5.42 5.38
C ARG A 32 8.56 4.28 4.42
N ARG A 33 8.78 3.04 4.84
CA ARG A 33 8.50 1.87 4.01
C ARG A 33 7.01 1.68 3.75
N ALA A 34 6.17 1.93 4.76
CA ALA A 34 4.72 1.82 4.62
C ALA A 34 4.14 2.78 3.58
N LEU A 35 4.76 3.94 3.36
CA LEU A 35 4.34 4.92 2.35
C LEU A 35 4.45 4.41 0.91
N GLU A 36 5.28 3.40 0.67
CA GLU A 36 5.46 2.76 -0.64
C GLU A 36 4.35 1.76 -0.97
N GLU A 37 3.73 1.17 0.04
CA GLU A 37 2.82 0.02 -0.12
C GLU A 37 1.57 0.31 -0.97
N PRO A 38 0.90 1.46 -0.88
CA PRO A 38 -0.25 1.72 -1.76
C PRO A 38 0.11 1.71 -3.25
N LEU A 39 1.25 2.27 -3.64
CA LEU A 39 1.73 2.21 -5.02
C LEU A 39 2.09 0.77 -5.43
N ARG A 40 2.80 0.05 -4.57
CA ARG A 40 3.16 -1.35 -4.81
C ARG A 40 1.93 -2.23 -4.99
N GLN A 41 0.89 -2.02 -4.18
CA GLN A 41 -0.35 -2.78 -4.27
C GLN A 41 -1.10 -2.47 -5.57
N ILE A 42 -1.16 -1.20 -6.00
CA ILE A 42 -1.76 -0.82 -7.28
C ILE A 42 -1.02 -1.50 -8.44
N ALA A 43 0.30 -1.49 -8.44
CA ALA A 43 1.12 -2.15 -9.44
C ALA A 43 0.87 -3.67 -9.45
N ALA A 44 0.88 -4.31 -8.28
CA ALA A 44 0.63 -5.75 -8.15
C ALA A 44 -0.78 -6.15 -8.64
N ASN A 45 -1.79 -5.33 -8.35
CA ASN A 45 -3.16 -5.56 -8.85
C ASN A 45 -3.25 -5.50 -10.39
N ALA A 46 -2.35 -4.75 -11.01
CA ALA A 46 -2.21 -4.69 -12.48
C ALA A 46 -1.26 -5.77 -13.05
N GLY A 47 -0.73 -6.65 -12.20
CA GLY A 47 0.22 -7.68 -12.61
C GLY A 47 1.64 -7.16 -12.87
N LEU A 48 1.98 -5.98 -12.34
CA LEU A 48 3.24 -5.29 -12.58
C LEU A 48 4.17 -5.36 -11.36
N GLU A 49 5.48 -5.18 -11.59
CA GLU A 49 6.49 -5.17 -10.55
C GLU A 49 6.60 -3.77 -9.90
N GLY A 50 6.06 -3.63 -8.70
CA GLY A 50 5.99 -2.36 -7.99
C GLY A 50 7.34 -1.75 -7.63
N SER A 51 8.38 -2.56 -7.41
CA SER A 51 9.72 -2.09 -7.07
C SER A 51 10.34 -1.28 -8.20
N VAL A 52 10.21 -1.75 -9.43
CA VAL A 52 10.73 -1.09 -10.64
C VAL A 52 10.01 0.25 -10.87
N ILE A 53 8.69 0.25 -10.68
CA ILE A 53 7.87 1.46 -10.82
C ILE A 53 8.25 2.50 -9.78
N LEU A 54 8.40 2.08 -8.53
CA LEU A 54 8.78 2.93 -7.41
C LEU A 54 10.16 3.58 -7.65
N ASP A 55 11.16 2.78 -7.99
CA ASP A 55 12.52 3.27 -8.24
C ASP A 55 12.54 4.34 -9.34
N LYS A 56 11.75 4.15 -10.38
CA LYS A 56 11.63 5.12 -11.48
C LYS A 56 10.97 6.42 -11.03
N ILE A 57 9.93 6.35 -10.20
CA ILE A 57 9.26 7.55 -9.64
C ILE A 57 10.21 8.31 -8.72
N LEU A 58 10.87 7.62 -7.79
CA LEU A 58 11.81 8.24 -6.85
C LEU A 58 13.00 8.88 -7.55
N SER A 59 13.48 8.30 -8.66
CA SER A 59 14.59 8.84 -9.43
C SER A 59 14.29 10.18 -10.11
N GLN A 60 13.01 10.44 -10.41
CA GLN A 60 12.60 11.69 -11.07
C GLN A 60 12.61 12.90 -10.12
N LYS A 61 12.47 12.68 -8.82
CA LYS A 61 12.45 13.75 -7.79
C LYS A 61 11.46 14.89 -8.10
N THR A 62 10.39 14.59 -8.80
CA THR A 62 9.38 15.55 -9.25
C THR A 62 8.07 15.29 -8.53
N VAL A 63 7.60 16.24 -7.75
CA VAL A 63 6.32 16.16 -7.04
C VAL A 63 5.17 15.99 -8.04
N GLY A 64 4.27 15.05 -7.75
CA GLY A 64 3.14 14.73 -8.61
C GLY A 64 3.45 13.80 -9.77
N TYR A 65 4.70 13.40 -9.95
CA TYR A 65 5.07 12.37 -10.93
C TYR A 65 4.70 10.98 -10.41
N GLY A 66 4.05 10.20 -11.23
CA GLY A 66 3.56 8.89 -10.83
C GLY A 66 3.41 7.93 -11.99
N PHE A 67 2.67 6.85 -11.75
CA PHE A 67 2.44 5.79 -12.73
C PHE A 67 0.94 5.51 -12.88
N ASP A 68 0.47 5.57 -14.11
CA ASP A 68 -0.85 5.11 -14.51
C ASP A 68 -0.79 3.61 -14.80
N ALA A 69 -1.31 2.81 -13.87
CA ALA A 69 -1.30 1.35 -13.98
C ALA A 69 -2.26 0.81 -15.05
N TYR A 70 -3.25 1.60 -15.47
CA TYR A 70 -4.18 1.21 -16.52
C TYR A 70 -3.57 1.37 -17.91
N ALA A 71 -2.94 2.53 -18.16
CA ALA A 71 -2.30 2.83 -19.44
C ALA A 71 -0.82 2.42 -19.47
N GLU A 72 -0.28 1.90 -18.37
CA GLU A 72 1.12 1.52 -18.18
C GLU A 72 2.11 2.63 -18.55
N GLN A 73 1.79 3.86 -18.16
CA GLN A 73 2.60 5.03 -18.49
C GLN A 73 2.95 5.87 -17.26
N TYR A 74 4.11 6.52 -17.33
CA TYR A 74 4.55 7.48 -16.32
C TYR A 74 4.18 8.90 -16.71
N GLY A 75 3.89 9.74 -15.73
CA GLY A 75 3.60 11.13 -15.99
C GLY A 75 3.16 11.93 -14.77
N ASP A 76 2.79 13.17 -15.02
CA ASP A 76 2.19 14.05 -14.02
C ASP A 76 0.75 13.58 -13.76
N MET A 77 0.49 13.09 -12.55
CA MET A 77 -0.81 12.53 -12.16
C MET A 77 -1.96 13.53 -12.29
N ILE A 78 -1.70 14.82 -12.05
CA ILE A 78 -2.73 15.86 -12.17
C ILE A 78 -3.10 16.04 -13.63
N LYS A 79 -2.12 16.09 -14.53
CA LYS A 79 -2.36 16.22 -15.98
C LYS A 79 -3.05 14.99 -16.57
N LEU A 80 -2.76 13.81 -16.03
CA LEU A 80 -3.41 12.57 -16.43
C LEU A 80 -4.82 12.42 -15.82
N GLY A 81 -5.25 13.32 -14.94
CA GLY A 81 -6.56 13.25 -14.27
C GLY A 81 -6.65 12.17 -13.20
N ILE A 82 -5.51 11.60 -12.79
CA ILE A 82 -5.42 10.57 -11.75
C ILE A 82 -5.18 11.27 -10.42
N VAL A 83 -6.25 11.67 -9.76
CA VAL A 83 -6.20 12.49 -8.56
C VAL A 83 -7.04 11.92 -7.44
N ASP A 84 -6.59 12.10 -6.20
CA ASP A 84 -7.32 11.82 -4.98
C ASP A 84 -7.47 13.10 -4.16
N PRO A 85 -8.59 13.30 -3.45
CA PRO A 85 -8.69 14.40 -2.50
C PRO A 85 -7.63 14.27 -1.40
N ALA A 86 -6.84 15.32 -1.18
CA ALA A 86 -5.76 15.31 -0.19
C ALA A 86 -6.24 14.94 1.22
N LYS A 87 -7.46 15.34 1.58
CA LYS A 87 -8.09 14.98 2.86
C LYS A 87 -8.26 13.46 3.01
N VAL A 88 -8.63 12.76 1.95
CA VAL A 88 -8.81 11.29 1.96
C VAL A 88 -7.48 10.60 2.18
N THR A 89 -6.46 10.95 1.43
CA THR A 89 -5.12 10.38 1.55
C THR A 89 -4.51 10.65 2.93
N ARG A 90 -4.64 11.88 3.43
CA ARG A 90 -4.19 12.25 4.77
C ARG A 90 -4.91 11.49 5.87
N SER A 91 -6.23 11.39 5.80
CA SER A 91 -7.04 10.68 6.79
C SER A 91 -6.73 9.18 6.79
N ALA A 92 -6.51 8.59 5.63
CA ALA A 92 -6.13 7.18 5.51
C ALA A 92 -4.81 6.90 6.25
N LEU A 93 -3.78 7.72 6.02
CA LEU A 93 -2.49 7.58 6.70
C LEU A 93 -2.61 7.79 8.21
N GLN A 94 -3.34 8.81 8.64
CA GLN A 94 -3.55 9.12 10.06
C GLN A 94 -4.29 7.99 10.78
N ASN A 95 -5.36 7.46 10.19
CA ASN A 95 -6.13 6.36 10.76
C ASN A 95 -5.32 5.07 10.80
N ALA A 96 -4.59 4.76 9.73
CA ALA A 96 -3.72 3.58 9.69
C ALA A 96 -2.63 3.64 10.77
N SER A 97 -2.01 4.80 10.97
CA SER A 97 -1.00 5.02 12.01
C SER A 97 -1.58 4.84 13.41
N SER A 98 -2.80 5.35 13.66
CA SER A 98 -3.49 5.19 14.95
C SER A 98 -3.79 3.72 15.26
N VAL A 99 -4.26 2.97 14.28
CA VAL A 99 -4.53 1.53 14.44
C VAL A 99 -3.23 0.75 14.66
N ALA A 100 -2.19 1.03 13.89
CA ALA A 100 -0.89 0.39 14.04
C ALA A 100 -0.30 0.65 15.44
N ALA A 101 -0.41 1.88 15.95
CA ALA A 101 0.03 2.22 17.29
C ALA A 101 -0.72 1.44 18.38
N MET A 102 -2.03 1.27 18.23
CA MET A 102 -2.82 0.43 19.15
C MET A 102 -2.37 -1.03 19.13
N VAL A 103 -2.13 -1.61 17.95
CA VAL A 103 -1.64 -3.00 17.81
C VAL A 103 -0.29 -3.15 18.49
N LEU A 104 0.64 -2.21 18.31
CA LEU A 104 1.97 -2.24 18.92
C LEU A 104 1.93 -2.13 20.46
N THR A 105 0.93 -1.50 21.02
CA THR A 105 0.78 -1.29 22.48
C THR A 105 -0.10 -2.33 23.15
N THR A 106 -0.73 -3.26 22.41
CA THR A 106 -1.54 -4.35 22.95
C THR A 106 -0.76 -5.65 23.05
N GLU A 107 -1.01 -6.42 24.12
CA GLU A 107 -0.41 -7.75 24.33
C GLU A 107 -1.22 -8.87 23.66
N ALA A 108 -2.48 -8.62 23.33
CA ALA A 108 -3.38 -9.60 22.74
C ALA A 108 -4.27 -8.98 21.67
N LEU A 109 -4.57 -9.75 20.64
CA LEU A 109 -5.52 -9.42 19.58
C LEU A 109 -6.67 -10.42 19.61
N VAL A 110 -7.91 -9.91 19.66
CA VAL A 110 -9.12 -10.73 19.54
C VAL A 110 -9.66 -10.56 18.13
N THR A 111 -9.80 -11.67 17.42
CA THR A 111 -10.29 -11.70 16.05
C THR A 111 -11.15 -12.93 15.84
N ASP A 112 -12.04 -12.88 14.86
CA ASP A 112 -12.85 -14.03 14.48
C ASP A 112 -11.96 -15.11 13.85
N ILE A 113 -12.21 -16.36 14.25
CA ILE A 113 -11.59 -17.53 13.62
C ILE A 113 -12.26 -17.71 12.27
N LYS A 114 -11.46 -17.71 11.20
CA LYS A 114 -11.95 -18.01 9.87
C LYS A 114 -12.47 -19.45 9.84
N GLU A 115 -13.79 -19.63 9.70
CA GLU A 115 -14.36 -20.95 9.48
C GLU A 115 -13.85 -21.52 8.16
N GLU A 116 -13.22 -22.70 8.22
CA GLU A 116 -12.91 -23.45 7.02
C GLU A 116 -14.24 -23.93 6.43
N THR A 117 -14.60 -23.41 5.28
CA THR A 117 -15.73 -23.96 4.50
C THR A 117 -15.42 -25.42 4.18
N PRO A 118 -16.25 -26.39 4.64
CA PRO A 118 -16.04 -27.79 4.28
C PRO A 118 -15.97 -27.92 2.76
N PRO A 119 -15.09 -28.77 2.22
CA PRO A 119 -15.08 -29.02 0.78
C PRO A 119 -16.46 -29.48 0.35
N ALA A 120 -17.01 -28.87 -0.70
CA ALA A 120 -18.26 -29.27 -1.28
C ALA A 120 -18.25 -30.79 -1.54
N PRO A 121 -19.28 -31.55 -1.16
CA PRO A 121 -19.31 -32.99 -1.42
C PRO A 121 -19.14 -33.19 -2.92
N ALA A 122 -18.16 -34.00 -3.28
CA ALA A 122 -17.96 -34.44 -4.65
C ALA A 122 -19.29 -35.07 -5.11
N GLY A 123 -19.95 -34.42 -6.04
CA GLY A 123 -21.18 -34.89 -6.62
C GLY A 123 -20.95 -36.29 -7.18
N GLY A 124 -21.57 -37.29 -6.54
CA GLY A 124 -21.58 -38.64 -7.02
C GLY A 124 -22.25 -38.67 -8.38
N GLY A 125 -21.46 -38.86 -9.41
CA GLY A 125 -21.98 -39.23 -10.72
C GLY A 125 -22.62 -40.60 -10.64
N MET A 126 -23.94 -40.62 -10.52
CA MET A 126 -24.68 -41.85 -10.79
C MET A 126 -24.77 -42.03 -12.30
N GLY A 127 -23.95 -42.95 -12.80
CA GLY A 127 -24.11 -43.48 -14.12
C GLY A 127 -25.51 -44.10 -14.27
N GLY A 128 -26.36 -43.48 -15.09
CA GLY A 128 -27.57 -44.05 -15.57
C GLY A 128 -27.22 -45.00 -16.72
N MET A 129 -27.33 -46.31 -16.47
CA MET A 129 -27.48 -47.30 -17.50
C MET A 129 -28.81 -47.08 -18.22
N TYR A 130 -28.73 -46.88 -19.47
CA TYR A 130 -29.48 -47.56 -20.56
C TYR A 130 -28.97 -47.08 -21.90
#